data_17dd058fc49cffe4891ef8c36422d4f7
#
_entry.id   17dd058fc49cffe4891ef8c36422d4f7
#
_cell.length_a   1.000
_cell.length_b   1.000
_cell.length_c   1.000
_cell.angle_alpha   90.00
_cell.angle_beta   90.00
_cell.angle_gamma   90.00
#
_symmetry.space_group_name_H-M   'P 1'
#
loop_
_entity.id
_entity.type
_entity.pdbx_description
1 polymer ?
#
loop_
_entity_poly.entity_id
_entity_poly.type
_entity_poly.pdbx_seq_one_letter_code
_entity_poly.pdbx_strand_id
1 'polypeptide(L)'
;TLRVADKTVSGEGFSVSFDPKSGFIRSYRLRNVELLAGPLRPSFYRAATDNDLGVRQTGKYPDSRMWAGAEPELVNFTLTSGDGGAKAVADYTIPAVGAQLRLAYVIAADGSIRIGETMTADSARKDVADLMRFGMAFETPGMFDAVEYYGRGPMENYADRSGAAFVGRYAQRVADQFHMKYVSPQESGTRSGLRWWRLTDASGFGIEFCSDRHFSASAIPYAIPQLDNGSSEYVRHPGDLVPDGRTHVNIESVQSGLGCVNSWGRLPRPEYLLPYGDYSFNFLLQPVTGGR
;
A
#
# COMPACT_ATOMS: atom_id res chain seq x y z
N THR A 1 -29.19 -4.36 -7.39
CA THR A 1 -28.81 -5.66 -7.99
C THR A 1 -27.46 -5.51 -8.65
N LEU A 2 -26.51 -6.41 -8.35
CA LEU A 2 -25.21 -6.45 -9.00
C LEU A 2 -25.29 -7.20 -10.33
N ARG A 3 -24.54 -6.72 -11.31
CA ARG A 3 -24.32 -7.40 -12.59
C ARG A 3 -22.83 -7.76 -12.70
N VAL A 4 -22.56 -9.00 -13.08
CA VAL A 4 -21.21 -9.48 -13.36
C VAL A 4 -21.11 -9.82 -14.84
N ALA A 5 -20.16 -9.21 -15.55
CA ALA A 5 -19.87 -9.47 -16.96
C ALA A 5 -18.42 -9.11 -17.27
N ASP A 6 -17.74 -9.90 -18.10
CA ASP A 6 -16.39 -9.62 -18.61
C ASP A 6 -15.36 -9.15 -17.54
N LYS A 7 -15.30 -9.86 -16.41
CA LYS A 7 -14.47 -9.51 -15.24
C LYS A 7 -14.78 -8.12 -14.65
N THR A 8 -15.99 -7.65 -14.84
CA THR A 8 -16.50 -6.41 -14.29
C THR A 8 -17.72 -6.67 -13.42
N VAL A 9 -17.75 -6.04 -12.26
CA VAL A 9 -18.90 -5.97 -11.36
C VAL A 9 -19.47 -4.56 -11.44
N SER A 10 -20.74 -4.42 -11.72
CA SER A 10 -21.41 -3.12 -11.72
C SER A 10 -22.67 -3.14 -10.87
N GLY A 11 -22.91 -2.04 -10.19
CA GLY A 11 -24.09 -1.76 -9.40
C GLY A 11 -24.62 -0.35 -9.68
N GLU A 12 -25.54 0.10 -8.86
CA GLU A 12 -26.08 1.46 -8.98
C GLU A 12 -24.99 2.49 -8.68
N GLY A 13 -24.59 3.25 -9.71
CA GLY A 13 -23.63 4.33 -9.60
C GLY A 13 -22.17 3.89 -9.45
N PHE A 14 -21.84 2.61 -9.60
CA PHE A 14 -20.44 2.16 -9.53
C PHE A 14 -20.13 1.02 -10.50
N SER A 15 -18.83 0.85 -10.79
CA SER A 15 -18.29 -0.35 -11.43
C SER A 15 -16.86 -0.63 -10.96
N VAL A 16 -16.54 -1.92 -10.84
CA VAL A 16 -15.21 -2.45 -10.49
C VAL A 16 -14.79 -3.41 -11.58
N SER A 17 -13.63 -3.19 -12.21
CA SER A 17 -13.12 -4.05 -13.27
C SER A 17 -11.76 -4.64 -12.89
N PHE A 18 -11.60 -5.93 -13.16
CA PHE A 18 -10.35 -6.66 -12.96
C PHE A 18 -9.56 -6.76 -14.26
N ASP A 19 -8.25 -6.63 -14.15
CA ASP A 19 -7.36 -6.88 -15.27
C ASP A 19 -7.32 -8.39 -15.60
N PRO A 20 -7.51 -8.77 -16.88
CA PRO A 20 -7.58 -10.18 -17.25
C PRO A 20 -6.24 -10.93 -17.13
N LYS A 21 -5.10 -10.23 -17.14
CA LYS A 21 -3.77 -10.82 -17.06
C LYS A 21 -3.27 -10.93 -15.62
N SER A 22 -3.43 -9.86 -14.86
CA SER A 22 -2.94 -9.81 -13.47
C SER A 22 -4.00 -10.19 -12.44
N GLY A 23 -5.30 -10.12 -12.76
CA GLY A 23 -6.35 -10.34 -11.77
C GLY A 23 -6.51 -9.19 -10.75
N PHE A 24 -5.75 -8.11 -10.87
CA PHE A 24 -5.87 -6.95 -10.00
C PHE A 24 -7.06 -6.07 -10.38
N ILE A 25 -7.61 -5.33 -9.41
CA ILE A 25 -8.57 -4.26 -9.72
C ILE A 25 -7.81 -3.18 -10.49
N ARG A 26 -8.20 -2.97 -11.75
CA ARG A 26 -7.60 -1.97 -12.65
C ARG A 26 -8.43 -0.68 -12.75
N SER A 27 -9.71 -0.75 -12.41
CA SER A 27 -10.63 0.38 -12.49
C SER A 27 -11.67 0.25 -11.37
N TYR A 28 -11.88 1.33 -10.66
CA TYR A 28 -13.00 1.49 -9.74
C TYR A 28 -13.65 2.85 -10.02
N ARG A 29 -14.82 2.82 -10.60
CA ARG A 29 -15.57 4.02 -10.95
C ARG A 29 -16.74 4.21 -10.00
N LEU A 30 -16.94 5.45 -9.59
CA LEU A 30 -18.07 5.87 -8.78
C LEU A 30 -18.70 7.11 -9.43
N ARG A 31 -20.01 7.08 -9.72
CA ARG A 31 -20.72 8.16 -10.45
C ARG A 31 -19.98 8.59 -11.71
N ASN A 32 -19.48 7.63 -12.48
CA ASN A 32 -18.64 7.84 -13.69
C ASN A 32 -17.27 8.49 -13.48
N VAL A 33 -16.84 8.78 -12.24
CA VAL A 33 -15.50 9.25 -11.92
C VAL A 33 -14.59 8.04 -11.67
N GLU A 34 -13.46 7.99 -12.36
CA GLU A 34 -12.43 6.97 -12.11
C GLU A 34 -11.63 7.32 -10.85
N LEU A 35 -11.58 6.40 -9.91
CA LEU A 35 -10.87 6.57 -8.64
C LEU A 35 -9.43 6.07 -8.70
N LEU A 36 -9.08 5.23 -9.68
CA LEU A 36 -7.76 4.64 -9.83
C LEU A 36 -7.05 5.20 -11.06
N ALA A 37 -5.80 5.58 -10.91
CA ALA A 37 -4.89 5.92 -12.01
C ALA A 37 -3.89 4.79 -12.31
N GLY A 38 -3.90 3.74 -11.51
CA GLY A 38 -3.12 2.51 -11.63
C GLY A 38 -3.78 1.37 -10.86
N PRO A 39 -3.39 0.12 -11.11
CA PRO A 39 -4.03 -1.04 -10.49
C PRO A 39 -3.83 -1.06 -8.97
N LEU A 40 -4.83 -1.55 -8.24
CA LEU A 40 -4.69 -1.91 -6.83
C LEU A 40 -3.93 -3.25 -6.75
N ARG A 41 -2.69 -3.22 -6.28
CA ARG A 41 -1.74 -4.34 -6.33
C ARG A 41 -1.06 -4.58 -4.99
N PRO A 42 -0.59 -5.80 -4.71
CA PRO A 42 0.23 -6.10 -3.54
C PRO A 42 1.48 -5.22 -3.47
N SER A 43 1.90 -4.90 -2.25
CA SER A 43 3.06 -4.05 -1.99
C SER A 43 3.90 -4.62 -0.84
N PHE A 44 5.13 -5.04 -1.15
CA PHE A 44 6.06 -5.68 -0.21
C PHE A 44 7.32 -4.87 0.00
N TYR A 45 7.52 -3.83 -0.82
CA TYR A 45 8.75 -3.02 -0.86
C TYR A 45 8.46 -1.54 -0.56
N ARG A 46 9.39 -0.88 0.11
CA ARG A 46 9.42 0.58 0.30
C ARG A 46 10.68 1.16 -0.32
N ALA A 47 10.68 2.45 -0.61
CA ALA A 47 11.92 3.14 -0.95
C ALA A 47 12.91 3.03 0.22
N ALA A 48 14.15 2.65 -0.09
CA ALA A 48 15.15 2.42 0.94
C ALA A 48 15.44 3.70 1.73
N THR A 49 15.47 3.59 3.05
CA THR A 49 15.98 4.64 3.92
C THR A 49 17.51 4.60 3.97
N ASP A 50 18.15 5.66 4.49
CA ASP A 50 19.60 5.67 4.71
C ASP A 50 20.03 4.48 5.59
N ASN A 51 19.22 4.08 6.57
CA ASN A 51 19.47 2.91 7.41
C ASN A 51 19.36 1.60 6.62
N ASP A 52 18.35 1.47 5.74
CA ASP A 52 18.21 0.30 4.86
C ASP A 52 19.42 0.18 3.92
N LEU A 53 19.93 1.29 3.38
CA LEU A 53 21.14 1.32 2.56
C LEU A 53 22.37 0.89 3.37
N GLY A 54 22.51 1.37 4.61
CA GLY A 54 23.56 0.95 5.52
C GLY A 54 23.54 -0.55 5.80
N VAL A 55 22.36 -1.14 6.01
CA VAL A 55 22.21 -2.59 6.19
C VAL A 55 22.65 -3.35 4.94
N ARG A 56 22.22 -2.92 3.74
CA ARG A 56 22.60 -3.54 2.46
C ARG A 56 24.12 -3.53 2.24
N GLN A 57 24.78 -2.41 2.55
CA GLN A 57 26.25 -2.27 2.39
C GLN A 57 27.04 -3.26 3.25
N THR A 58 26.47 -3.77 4.33
CA THR A 58 27.17 -4.78 5.15
C THR A 58 27.33 -6.12 4.45
N GLY A 59 26.47 -6.45 3.49
CA GLY A 59 26.41 -7.77 2.84
C GLY A 59 26.10 -8.93 3.77
N LYS A 60 25.66 -8.67 5.01
CA LYS A 60 25.40 -9.70 6.03
C LYS A 60 24.03 -10.33 5.91
N TYR A 61 23.10 -9.68 5.25
CA TYR A 61 21.70 -10.09 5.15
C TYR A 61 21.29 -10.22 3.69
N PRO A 62 20.30 -11.04 3.36
CA PRO A 62 19.72 -11.06 2.02
C PRO A 62 19.25 -9.65 1.61
N ASP A 63 19.39 -9.32 0.34
CA ASP A 63 19.08 -7.99 -0.16
C ASP A 63 17.56 -7.79 -0.26
N SER A 64 17.02 -6.85 0.51
CA SER A 64 15.59 -6.52 0.50
C SER A 64 15.07 -5.99 -0.84
N ARG A 65 15.95 -5.60 -1.79
CA ARG A 65 15.56 -5.23 -3.16
C ARG A 65 14.91 -6.36 -3.93
N MET A 66 15.11 -7.61 -3.51
CA MET A 66 14.38 -8.74 -4.11
C MET A 66 12.86 -8.55 -4.05
N TRP A 67 12.35 -7.84 -3.03
CA TRP A 67 10.93 -7.53 -2.90
C TRP A 67 10.44 -6.46 -3.88
N ALA A 68 11.32 -5.60 -4.39
CA ALA A 68 10.98 -4.66 -5.46
C ALA A 68 10.66 -5.37 -6.79
N GLY A 69 11.27 -6.54 -7.01
CA GLY A 69 11.04 -7.39 -8.18
C GLY A 69 10.15 -8.61 -7.91
N ALA A 70 9.53 -8.69 -6.74
CA ALA A 70 8.67 -9.81 -6.35
C ALA A 70 7.26 -9.65 -6.94
N GLU A 71 7.15 -9.77 -8.27
CA GLU A 71 5.88 -9.64 -8.99
C GLU A 71 5.04 -10.93 -8.85
N PRO A 72 3.76 -10.81 -8.42
CA PRO A 72 2.83 -11.93 -8.39
C PRO A 72 2.43 -12.38 -9.80
N GLU A 73 2.57 -13.65 -10.08
CA GLU A 73 2.14 -14.29 -11.33
C GLU A 73 0.79 -14.98 -11.13
N LEU A 74 -0.22 -14.58 -11.89
CA LEU A 74 -1.58 -15.10 -11.77
C LEU A 74 -1.66 -16.57 -12.17
N VAL A 75 -2.12 -17.41 -11.25
CA VAL A 75 -2.36 -18.85 -11.48
C VAL A 75 -3.83 -19.12 -11.78
N ASN A 76 -4.73 -18.48 -11.01
CA ASN A 76 -6.16 -18.70 -11.16
C ASN A 76 -6.94 -17.42 -10.81
N PHE A 77 -8.06 -17.20 -11.50
CA PHE A 77 -8.97 -16.11 -11.22
C PHE A 77 -10.42 -16.58 -11.36
N THR A 78 -11.22 -16.39 -10.34
CA THR A 78 -12.66 -16.65 -10.35
C THR A 78 -13.43 -15.39 -9.99
N LEU A 79 -14.57 -15.16 -10.64
CA LEU A 79 -15.50 -14.09 -10.33
C LEU A 79 -16.92 -14.66 -10.40
N THR A 80 -17.64 -14.59 -9.29
CA THR A 80 -18.99 -15.13 -9.14
C THR A 80 -19.92 -14.11 -8.51
N SER A 81 -21.20 -14.18 -8.82
CA SER A 81 -22.26 -13.43 -8.15
C SER A 81 -23.03 -14.34 -7.21
N GLY A 82 -23.55 -13.79 -6.11
CA GLY A 82 -24.36 -14.51 -5.13
C GLY A 82 -25.16 -13.55 -4.25
N ASP A 83 -25.95 -14.09 -3.33
CA ASP A 83 -26.86 -13.31 -2.46
C ASP A 83 -26.13 -12.31 -1.55
N GLY A 84 -24.84 -12.53 -1.26
CA GLY A 84 -24.01 -11.64 -0.43
C GLY A 84 -23.14 -10.65 -1.21
N GLY A 85 -23.34 -10.51 -2.52
CA GLY A 85 -22.52 -9.66 -3.38
C GLY A 85 -21.78 -10.44 -4.46
N ALA A 86 -20.86 -9.77 -5.16
CA ALA A 86 -19.96 -10.41 -6.09
C ALA A 86 -18.65 -10.80 -5.38
N LYS A 87 -18.14 -12.00 -5.65
CA LYS A 87 -16.92 -12.52 -5.06
C LYS A 87 -15.89 -12.77 -6.15
N ALA A 88 -14.69 -12.19 -5.99
CA ALA A 88 -13.54 -12.52 -6.82
C ALA A 88 -12.44 -13.14 -5.95
N VAL A 89 -11.75 -14.13 -6.49
CA VAL A 89 -10.56 -14.74 -5.89
C VAL A 89 -9.50 -14.87 -6.96
N ALA A 90 -8.31 -14.39 -6.65
CA ALA A 90 -7.13 -14.53 -7.49
C ALA A 90 -6.01 -15.21 -6.70
N ASP A 91 -5.47 -16.29 -7.25
CA ASP A 91 -4.35 -17.04 -6.69
C ASP A 91 -3.10 -16.78 -7.52
N TYR A 92 -1.98 -16.58 -6.84
CA TYR A 92 -0.71 -16.22 -7.46
C TYR A 92 0.43 -17.07 -6.91
N THR A 93 1.48 -17.19 -7.70
CA THR A 93 2.84 -17.48 -7.22
C THR A 93 3.67 -16.22 -7.25
N ILE A 94 4.67 -16.13 -6.37
CA ILE A 94 5.71 -15.08 -6.38
C ILE A 94 7.06 -15.78 -6.50
N PRO A 95 7.51 -16.12 -7.74
CA PRO A 95 8.67 -17.00 -7.94
C PRO A 95 9.96 -16.45 -7.33
N ALA A 96 10.17 -15.14 -7.40
CA ALA A 96 11.38 -14.49 -6.89
C ALA A 96 11.66 -14.81 -5.42
N VAL A 97 10.60 -14.97 -4.63
CA VAL A 97 10.69 -15.23 -3.18
C VAL A 97 10.14 -16.60 -2.78
N GLY A 98 9.60 -17.39 -3.73
CA GLY A 98 9.06 -18.71 -3.45
C GLY A 98 7.78 -18.70 -2.61
N ALA A 99 6.97 -17.63 -2.69
CA ALA A 99 5.73 -17.51 -1.94
C ALA A 99 4.50 -17.74 -2.81
N GLN A 100 3.38 -18.05 -2.16
CA GLN A 100 2.04 -18.04 -2.76
C GLN A 100 1.27 -16.84 -2.19
N LEU A 101 0.42 -16.25 -3.03
CA LEU A 101 -0.42 -15.12 -2.62
C LEU A 101 -1.87 -15.39 -3.07
N ARG A 102 -2.81 -15.05 -2.20
CA ARG A 102 -4.24 -15.03 -2.53
C ARG A 102 -4.82 -13.65 -2.26
N LEU A 103 -5.54 -13.12 -3.23
CA LEU A 103 -6.38 -11.95 -3.09
C LEU A 103 -7.85 -12.37 -3.18
N ALA A 104 -8.63 -12.02 -2.16
CA ALA A 104 -10.05 -12.28 -2.11
C ALA A 104 -10.82 -10.97 -2.00
N TYR A 105 -11.84 -10.79 -2.83
CA TYR A 105 -12.64 -9.59 -2.88
C TYR A 105 -14.11 -9.94 -2.69
N VAL A 106 -14.81 -9.17 -1.88
CA VAL A 106 -16.29 -9.19 -1.78
C VAL A 106 -16.81 -7.80 -2.07
N ILE A 107 -17.50 -7.66 -3.19
CA ILE A 107 -18.02 -6.39 -3.68
C ILE A 107 -19.51 -6.35 -3.33
N ALA A 108 -19.91 -5.40 -2.48
CA ALA A 108 -21.28 -5.23 -2.05
C ALA A 108 -22.09 -4.33 -2.99
N ALA A 109 -23.41 -4.31 -2.81
CA ALA A 109 -24.33 -3.55 -3.67
C ALA A 109 -24.19 -2.02 -3.56
N ASP A 110 -23.58 -1.53 -2.48
CA ASP A 110 -23.26 -0.11 -2.25
C ASP A 110 -21.91 0.31 -2.83
N GLY A 111 -21.21 -0.60 -3.50
CA GLY A 111 -19.89 -0.38 -4.08
C GLY A 111 -18.73 -0.60 -3.12
N SER A 112 -18.98 -0.88 -1.84
CA SER A 112 -17.90 -1.22 -0.91
C SER A 112 -17.23 -2.55 -1.29
N ILE A 113 -15.92 -2.65 -1.02
CA ILE A 113 -15.11 -3.81 -1.38
C ILE A 113 -14.36 -4.28 -0.13
N ARG A 114 -14.70 -5.45 0.38
CA ARG A 114 -13.85 -6.12 1.38
C ARG A 114 -12.74 -6.85 0.65
N ILE A 115 -11.51 -6.60 1.08
CA ILE A 115 -10.30 -7.14 0.47
C ILE A 115 -9.56 -7.95 1.51
N GLY A 116 -9.22 -9.19 1.16
CA GLY A 116 -8.33 -10.06 1.93
C GLY A 116 -7.09 -10.36 1.11
N GLU A 117 -5.93 -10.09 1.67
CA GLU A 117 -4.61 -10.43 1.15
C GLU A 117 -3.98 -11.47 2.06
N THR A 118 -3.55 -12.60 1.51
CA THR A 118 -2.90 -13.67 2.27
C THR A 118 -1.70 -14.20 1.51
N MET A 119 -0.52 -14.12 2.12
CA MET A 119 0.72 -14.67 1.61
C MET A 119 1.11 -15.89 2.45
N THR A 120 1.50 -16.96 1.77
CA THR A 120 2.09 -18.16 2.37
C THR A 120 3.51 -18.32 1.84
N ALA A 121 4.47 -18.31 2.76
CA ALA A 121 5.89 -18.41 2.45
C ALA A 121 6.33 -19.88 2.27
N ASP A 122 7.31 -20.11 1.42
CA ASP A 122 8.03 -21.37 1.40
C ASP A 122 9.02 -21.43 2.56
N SER A 123 8.67 -22.13 3.62
CA SER A 123 9.50 -22.24 4.84
C SER A 123 10.88 -22.89 4.60
N ALA A 124 11.08 -23.56 3.44
CA ALA A 124 12.37 -24.13 3.08
C ALA A 124 13.36 -23.08 2.59
N ARG A 125 12.88 -21.94 2.09
CA ARG A 125 13.72 -20.83 1.61
C ARG A 125 14.36 -20.09 2.81
N LYS A 126 15.68 -19.98 2.81
CA LYS A 126 16.46 -19.27 3.85
C LYS A 126 17.23 -18.08 3.28
N ASP A 127 17.14 -17.90 1.99
CA ASP A 127 17.83 -16.88 1.20
C ASP A 127 16.95 -15.64 0.92
N VAL A 128 15.71 -15.64 1.43
CA VAL A 128 14.75 -14.54 1.23
C VAL A 128 14.94 -13.50 2.34
N ALA A 129 15.03 -12.24 1.95
CA ALA A 129 15.10 -11.12 2.88
C ALA A 129 13.80 -10.94 3.66
N ASP A 130 13.89 -10.33 4.84
CA ASP A 130 12.73 -9.81 5.55
C ASP A 130 11.93 -8.85 4.66
N LEU A 131 10.61 -8.83 4.83
CA LEU A 131 9.73 -7.92 4.12
C LEU A 131 9.96 -6.48 4.60
N MET A 132 9.75 -5.53 3.72
CA MET A 132 9.78 -4.12 4.10
C MET A 132 8.39 -3.61 4.47
N ARG A 133 7.32 -4.16 3.86
CA ARG A 133 5.90 -3.94 4.18
C ARG A 133 5.05 -5.12 3.74
N PHE A 134 3.83 -5.18 4.24
CA PHE A 134 2.80 -6.10 3.75
C PHE A 134 1.47 -5.38 3.65
N GLY A 135 0.94 -5.28 2.45
CA GLY A 135 -0.30 -4.59 2.13
C GLY A 135 -0.43 -4.32 0.64
N MET A 136 -1.19 -3.30 0.29
CA MET A 136 -1.49 -2.98 -1.10
C MET A 136 -1.14 -1.53 -1.45
N ALA A 137 -0.84 -1.30 -2.72
CA ALA A 137 -0.55 0.02 -3.29
C ALA A 137 -1.41 0.28 -4.53
N PHE A 138 -1.69 1.54 -4.78
CA PHE A 138 -2.36 2.02 -5.99
C PHE A 138 -2.07 3.49 -6.23
N GLU A 139 -2.42 3.98 -7.39
CA GLU A 139 -2.38 5.39 -7.72
C GLU A 139 -3.81 5.92 -7.94
N THR A 140 -4.05 7.18 -7.54
CA THR A 140 -5.26 7.92 -7.88
C THR A 140 -4.93 9.15 -8.71
N PRO A 141 -5.89 9.69 -9.49
CA PRO A 141 -5.72 11.02 -10.08
C PRO A 141 -5.36 12.05 -9.01
N GLY A 142 -4.45 12.97 -9.32
CA GLY A 142 -3.94 13.96 -8.36
C GLY A 142 -4.98 14.95 -7.82
N MET A 143 -6.19 14.95 -8.35
CA MET A 143 -7.31 15.70 -7.76
C MET A 143 -7.77 15.14 -6.41
N PHE A 144 -7.49 13.88 -6.11
CA PHE A 144 -7.69 13.27 -4.81
C PHE A 144 -6.49 13.59 -3.93
N ASP A 145 -6.50 14.74 -3.28
CA ASP A 145 -5.36 15.27 -2.55
C ASP A 145 -5.67 15.67 -1.10
N ALA A 146 -6.87 15.43 -0.62
CA ALA A 146 -7.27 15.67 0.75
C ALA A 146 -7.28 14.36 1.54
N VAL A 147 -6.41 14.27 2.55
CA VAL A 147 -6.30 13.12 3.46
C VAL A 147 -6.93 13.47 4.79
N GLU A 148 -7.84 12.63 5.27
CA GLU A 148 -8.38 12.68 6.62
C GLU A 148 -8.26 11.30 7.27
N TYR A 149 -7.87 11.24 8.56
CA TYR A 149 -7.71 9.96 9.24
C TYR A 149 -7.88 10.07 10.75
N TYR A 150 -8.16 8.91 11.35
CA TYR A 150 -8.12 8.70 12.80
C TYR A 150 -7.03 7.70 13.14
N GLY A 151 -5.94 8.20 13.70
CA GLY A 151 -4.74 7.43 14.01
C GLY A 151 -3.65 8.28 14.60
N ARG A 152 -2.41 7.83 14.51
CA ARG A 152 -1.25 8.57 15.00
C ARG A 152 -0.82 9.64 14.00
N GLY A 153 -0.56 10.85 14.50
CA GLY A 153 -0.16 11.99 13.68
C GLY A 153 0.18 13.22 14.52
N PRO A 154 0.22 14.43 13.91
CA PRO A 154 0.07 14.71 12.47
C PRO A 154 1.29 14.35 11.61
N MET A 155 2.50 14.22 12.23
CA MET A 155 3.71 13.87 11.52
C MET A 155 3.72 12.42 11.09
N GLU A 156 4.57 12.10 10.10
CA GLU A 156 4.86 10.70 9.76
C GLU A 156 5.33 9.93 10.98
N ASN A 157 4.96 8.67 11.04
CA ASN A 157 5.36 7.80 12.14
C ASN A 157 5.35 6.34 11.70
N TYR A 158 6.21 5.55 12.33
CA TYR A 158 6.50 4.16 11.99
C TYR A 158 6.50 3.32 13.27
N ALA A 159 6.47 2.01 13.15
CA ALA A 159 6.35 1.10 14.29
C ALA A 159 7.39 1.39 15.40
N ASP A 160 8.63 1.66 15.01
CA ASP A 160 9.75 1.97 15.92
C ASP A 160 9.99 3.49 16.11
N ARG A 161 9.17 4.35 15.50
CA ARG A 161 9.25 5.81 15.58
C ARG A 161 7.86 6.44 15.65
N SER A 162 7.14 6.19 16.72
CA SER A 162 5.77 6.65 16.91
C SER A 162 5.51 7.40 18.22
N GLY A 163 6.50 7.50 19.11
CA GLY A 163 6.32 8.04 20.46
C GLY A 163 5.87 9.50 20.53
N ALA A 164 6.23 10.34 19.53
CA ALA A 164 5.81 11.72 19.43
C ALA A 164 4.49 11.93 18.67
N ALA A 165 3.94 10.87 18.06
CA ALA A 165 2.71 10.93 17.28
C ALA A 165 1.51 10.52 18.14
N PHE A 166 0.64 11.47 18.45
CA PHE A 166 -0.54 11.21 19.28
C PHE A 166 -1.71 10.71 18.45
N VAL A 167 -2.55 9.89 19.06
CA VAL A 167 -3.79 9.43 18.43
C VAL A 167 -4.80 10.57 18.41
N GLY A 168 -5.32 10.88 17.23
CA GLY A 168 -6.28 11.96 17.01
C GLY A 168 -6.90 11.88 15.61
N ARG A 169 -7.81 12.81 15.33
CA ARG A 169 -8.31 13.04 13.97
C ARG A 169 -7.48 14.15 13.33
N TYR A 170 -7.01 13.88 12.13
CA TYR A 170 -6.16 14.81 11.38
C TYR A 170 -6.67 14.95 9.95
N ALA A 171 -6.50 16.15 9.39
CA ALA A 171 -6.77 16.47 8.00
C ALA A 171 -5.55 17.20 7.43
N GLN A 172 -5.05 16.72 6.28
CA GLN A 172 -3.85 17.22 5.63
C GLN A 172 -3.99 17.10 4.11
N ARG A 173 -3.20 17.89 3.37
CA ARG A 173 -3.04 17.68 1.93
C ARG A 173 -2.03 16.56 1.67
N VAL A 174 -2.16 15.88 0.55
CA VAL A 174 -1.18 14.88 0.09
C VAL A 174 0.23 15.47 0.04
N ALA A 175 0.38 16.71 -0.43
CA ALA A 175 1.68 17.40 -0.47
C ALA A 175 2.31 17.55 0.93
N ASP A 176 1.50 17.69 1.99
CA ASP A 176 1.98 17.84 3.37
C ASP A 176 2.34 16.51 4.03
N GLN A 177 2.01 15.39 3.37
CA GLN A 177 2.32 14.06 3.88
C GLN A 177 3.81 13.69 3.69
N PHE A 178 4.45 14.23 2.63
CA PHE A 178 5.84 13.94 2.32
C PHE A 178 6.80 14.77 3.17
N HIS A 179 7.82 14.13 3.73
CA HIS A 179 8.82 14.80 4.56
C HIS A 179 9.98 15.34 3.71
N MET A 180 9.91 16.61 3.33
CA MET A 180 10.90 17.28 2.46
C MET A 180 12.26 17.54 3.10
N LYS A 181 12.46 17.24 4.40
CA LYS A 181 13.67 17.61 5.13
C LYS A 181 14.73 16.51 5.22
N TYR A 182 14.47 15.33 4.65
CA TYR A 182 15.52 14.33 4.49
C TYR A 182 16.55 14.79 3.46
N VAL A 183 17.82 14.44 3.66
CA VAL A 183 18.89 14.81 2.74
C VAL A 183 18.68 14.18 1.37
N SER A 184 18.30 12.91 1.35
CA SER A 184 17.98 12.18 0.12
C SER A 184 16.53 11.71 0.15
N PRO A 185 15.85 11.64 -1.00
CA PRO A 185 14.55 10.99 -1.11
C PRO A 185 14.61 9.55 -0.62
N GLN A 186 13.66 9.16 0.18
CA GLN A 186 13.55 7.83 0.78
C GLN A 186 12.11 7.60 1.23
N GLU A 187 11.82 6.46 1.86
CA GLU A 187 10.51 6.20 2.45
C GLU A 187 10.07 7.36 3.34
N SER A 188 8.85 7.81 3.14
CA SER A 188 8.29 8.96 3.85
C SER A 188 6.76 8.93 3.82
N GLY A 189 6.14 9.62 4.77
CA GLY A 189 4.72 9.93 4.72
C GLY A 189 3.81 8.93 5.40
N THR A 190 4.30 7.82 5.94
CA THR A 190 3.46 6.83 6.62
C THR A 190 2.85 7.41 7.91
N ARG A 191 1.55 7.11 8.12
CA ARG A 191 0.82 7.28 9.39
C ARG A 191 0.40 5.91 9.87
N SER A 192 0.67 5.60 11.13
CA SER A 192 0.37 4.29 11.71
C SER A 192 -0.74 4.34 12.77
N GLY A 193 -1.16 3.17 13.24
CA GLY A 193 -2.19 3.07 14.25
C GLY A 193 -3.53 3.61 13.77
N LEU A 194 -3.81 3.49 12.48
CA LEU A 194 -5.04 3.99 11.86
C LEU A 194 -6.24 3.12 12.25
N ARG A 195 -7.39 3.75 12.49
CA ARG A 195 -8.70 3.13 12.63
C ARG A 195 -9.49 3.25 11.34
N TRP A 196 -9.38 4.42 10.70
CA TRP A 196 -9.84 4.68 9.34
C TRP A 196 -8.94 5.74 8.69
N TRP A 197 -8.92 5.72 7.36
CA TRP A 197 -8.15 6.65 6.55
C TRP A 197 -8.92 6.94 5.25
N ARG A 198 -9.00 8.21 4.88
CA ARG A 198 -9.81 8.69 3.75
C ARG A 198 -8.98 9.55 2.83
N LEU A 199 -9.18 9.35 1.53
CA LEU A 199 -8.63 10.19 0.47
C LEU A 199 -9.77 10.71 -0.39
N THR A 200 -9.89 12.04 -0.51
CA THR A 200 -10.97 12.69 -1.23
C THR A 200 -10.46 13.84 -2.10
N ASP A 201 -11.32 14.28 -3.01
CA ASP A 201 -11.19 15.54 -3.71
C ASP A 201 -11.68 16.73 -2.85
N ALA A 202 -11.64 17.93 -3.43
CA ALA A 202 -12.07 19.15 -2.75
C ALA A 202 -13.57 19.18 -2.39
N SER A 203 -14.39 18.33 -3.01
CA SER A 203 -15.82 18.19 -2.69
C SER A 203 -16.11 17.17 -1.59
N GLY A 204 -15.07 16.47 -1.10
CA GLY A 204 -15.20 15.37 -0.16
C GLY A 204 -15.60 14.05 -0.81
N PHE A 205 -15.53 13.94 -2.14
CA PHE A 205 -15.80 12.72 -2.89
C PHE A 205 -14.51 11.90 -3.01
N GLY A 206 -14.59 10.58 -2.79
CA GLY A 206 -13.42 9.70 -2.88
C GLY A 206 -13.61 8.35 -2.22
N ILE A 207 -12.63 7.89 -1.49
CA ILE A 207 -12.57 6.57 -0.87
C ILE A 207 -12.13 6.63 0.60
N GLU A 208 -12.63 5.67 1.38
CA GLU A 208 -12.24 5.46 2.77
C GLU A 208 -11.80 4.01 2.98
N PHE A 209 -10.80 3.84 3.81
CA PHE A 209 -10.28 2.54 4.24
C PHE A 209 -10.46 2.36 5.74
N CYS A 210 -10.89 1.17 6.14
CA CYS A 210 -10.87 0.73 7.52
C CYS A 210 -10.53 -0.77 7.59
N SER A 211 -10.10 -1.23 8.76
CA SER A 211 -9.73 -2.62 9.00
C SER A 211 -10.20 -3.03 10.39
N ASP A 212 -10.28 -4.33 10.63
CA ASP A 212 -10.55 -4.92 11.95
C ASP A 212 -9.37 -4.77 12.93
N ARG A 213 -8.21 -4.35 12.41
CA ARG A 213 -6.98 -4.06 13.16
C ARG A 213 -6.48 -2.67 12.85
N HIS A 214 -5.60 -2.16 13.70
CA HIS A 214 -4.85 -0.96 13.34
C HIS A 214 -3.99 -1.25 12.13
N PHE A 215 -3.94 -0.30 11.20
CA PHE A 215 -3.17 -0.40 9.98
C PHE A 215 -2.36 0.88 9.76
N SER A 216 -1.59 0.94 8.69
CA SER A 216 -0.85 2.12 8.29
C SER A 216 -1.22 2.52 6.86
N ALA A 217 -1.07 3.80 6.55
CA ALA A 217 -1.27 4.31 5.21
C ALA A 217 -0.34 5.49 4.91
N SER A 218 -0.06 5.69 3.65
CA SER A 218 0.59 6.89 3.12
C SER A 218 -0.05 7.32 1.81
N ALA A 219 -0.03 8.62 1.54
CA ALA A 219 -0.41 9.20 0.27
C ALA A 219 0.56 10.33 -0.05
N ILE A 220 1.36 10.17 -1.09
CA ILE A 220 2.39 11.13 -1.48
C ILE A 220 2.36 11.37 -3.01
N PRO A 221 2.87 12.52 -3.50
CA PRO A 221 2.84 12.83 -4.94
C PRO A 221 3.98 12.19 -5.74
N TYR A 222 4.69 11.21 -5.18
CA TYR A 222 5.88 10.60 -5.77
C TYR A 222 5.78 9.07 -5.75
N ALA A 223 6.18 8.44 -6.85
CA ALA A 223 6.30 6.99 -6.95
C ALA A 223 7.55 6.47 -6.20
N ILE A 224 7.48 5.22 -5.70
CA ILE A 224 8.62 4.56 -5.04
C ILE A 224 9.92 4.65 -5.86
N PRO A 225 9.94 4.42 -7.20
CA PRO A 225 11.17 4.53 -7.98
C PRO A 225 11.78 5.94 -8.03
N GLN A 226 10.99 6.99 -7.78
CA GLN A 226 11.52 8.34 -7.67
C GLN A 226 12.22 8.59 -6.34
N LEU A 227 11.82 7.87 -5.28
CA LEU A 227 12.36 7.96 -3.94
C LEU A 227 13.54 7.01 -3.72
N ASP A 228 13.58 5.89 -4.44
CA ASP A 228 14.62 4.88 -4.30
C ASP A 228 15.75 5.13 -5.30
N ASN A 229 16.84 5.67 -4.82
CA ASN A 229 18.01 5.98 -5.66
C ASN A 229 18.77 4.73 -6.15
N GLY A 230 18.47 3.53 -5.60
CA GLY A 230 19.07 2.25 -6.03
C GLY A 230 20.58 2.13 -5.86
N SER A 231 21.35 3.22 -5.94
CA SER A 231 22.79 3.28 -5.79
C SER A 231 23.24 4.49 -4.99
N SER A 232 24.36 4.36 -4.30
CA SER A 232 25.03 5.46 -3.58
C SER A 232 25.76 6.47 -4.48
N GLU A 233 25.80 6.23 -5.80
CA GLU A 233 26.61 7.04 -6.72
C GLU A 233 25.92 8.33 -7.18
N TYR A 234 24.59 8.39 -7.13
CA TYR A 234 23.86 9.58 -7.51
C TYR A 234 23.01 10.09 -6.34
N VAL A 235 23.44 11.20 -5.74
CA VAL A 235 22.67 11.85 -4.68
C VAL A 235 21.60 12.72 -5.32
N ARG A 236 20.34 12.30 -5.17
CA ARG A 236 19.17 13.09 -5.50
C ARG A 236 18.71 13.83 -4.25
N HIS A 237 18.26 15.06 -4.39
CA HIS A 237 17.66 15.83 -3.28
C HIS A 237 16.14 15.86 -3.40
N PRO A 238 15.40 16.06 -2.30
CA PRO A 238 13.94 16.18 -2.36
C PRO A 238 13.44 17.29 -3.31
N GLY A 239 14.22 18.36 -3.48
CA GLY A 239 13.91 19.43 -4.43
C GLY A 239 14.02 19.04 -5.91
N ASP A 240 14.62 17.91 -6.21
CA ASP A 240 14.72 17.36 -7.57
C ASP A 240 13.52 16.49 -7.95
N LEU A 241 12.65 16.20 -6.98
CA LEU A 241 11.46 15.38 -7.21
C LEU A 241 10.39 16.17 -7.95
N VAL A 242 9.83 15.55 -8.98
CA VAL A 242 8.75 16.13 -9.78
C VAL A 242 7.50 15.26 -9.63
N PRO A 243 6.39 15.83 -9.11
CA PRO A 243 5.11 15.13 -9.06
C PRO A 243 4.67 14.71 -10.47
N ASP A 244 4.14 13.50 -10.60
CA ASP A 244 3.68 12.97 -11.90
C ASP A 244 2.18 13.21 -12.17
N GLY A 245 1.53 14.02 -11.34
CA GLY A 245 0.10 14.32 -11.45
C GLY A 245 -0.80 13.26 -10.82
N ARG A 246 -0.23 12.32 -10.07
CA ARG A 246 -0.94 11.26 -9.35
C ARG A 246 -0.70 11.39 -7.85
N THR A 247 -1.58 10.76 -7.09
CA THR A 247 -1.36 10.46 -5.68
C THR A 247 -1.03 8.98 -5.55
N HIS A 248 0.15 8.68 -5.01
CA HIS A 248 0.63 7.31 -4.76
C HIS A 248 0.25 6.90 -3.34
N VAL A 249 -0.53 5.84 -3.22
CA VAL A 249 -1.13 5.39 -1.95
C VAL A 249 -0.61 4.02 -1.59
N ASN A 250 -0.26 3.83 -0.31
CA ASN A 250 -0.04 2.52 0.30
C ASN A 250 -1.01 2.36 1.47
N ILE A 251 -1.64 1.19 1.54
CA ILE A 251 -2.46 0.73 2.66
C ILE A 251 -1.84 -0.59 3.12
N GLU A 252 -1.38 -0.65 4.36
CA GLU A 252 -0.58 -1.78 4.83
C GLU A 252 -0.96 -2.24 6.23
N SER A 253 -0.94 -3.54 6.43
CA SER A 253 -1.12 -4.15 7.75
C SER A 253 0.05 -3.80 8.65
N VAL A 254 1.27 -3.92 8.10
CA VAL A 254 2.53 -3.72 8.82
C VAL A 254 3.60 -3.18 7.88
N GLN A 255 4.54 -2.43 8.45
CA GLN A 255 5.76 -1.98 7.81
C GLN A 255 6.94 -2.22 8.76
N SER A 256 8.06 -2.66 8.22
CA SER A 256 9.31 -2.83 8.97
C SER A 256 9.75 -1.50 9.58
N GLY A 257 10.33 -1.55 10.78
CA GLY A 257 10.91 -0.39 11.43
C GLY A 257 11.96 0.31 10.58
N LEU A 258 12.24 1.56 10.89
CA LEU A 258 13.23 2.37 10.18
C LEU A 258 14.67 2.16 10.71
N GLY A 259 14.81 1.45 11.83
CA GLY A 259 16.09 1.20 12.49
C GLY A 259 16.45 2.30 13.47
N CYS A 260 16.91 3.46 13.01
CA CYS A 260 17.24 4.64 13.84
C CYS A 260 18.23 4.40 14.98
N VAL A 261 18.85 3.21 15.07
CA VAL A 261 19.89 2.89 16.05
C VAL A 261 21.22 3.50 15.61
N ASN A 262 21.55 3.31 14.35
CA ASN A 262 22.65 3.97 13.65
C ASN A 262 22.49 3.76 12.14
N SER A 263 23.26 4.47 11.31
CA SER A 263 23.28 4.32 9.85
C SER A 263 24.44 3.41 9.36
N TRP A 264 24.99 2.58 10.25
CA TRP A 264 26.16 1.74 9.99
C TRP A 264 25.80 0.27 9.75
N GLY A 265 24.56 -0.01 9.37
CA GLY A 265 24.10 -1.36 9.07
C GLY A 265 23.49 -2.13 10.26
N ARG A 266 23.03 -1.43 11.29
CA ARG A 266 22.22 -2.03 12.35
C ARG A 266 20.79 -2.18 11.89
N LEU A 267 20.26 -3.41 11.96
CA LEU A 267 18.83 -3.68 11.76
C LEU A 267 17.98 -3.00 12.84
N PRO A 268 16.71 -2.74 12.56
CA PRO A 268 15.71 -2.48 13.59
C PRO A 268 15.75 -3.53 14.70
N ARG A 269 15.15 -3.22 15.85
CA ARG A 269 14.96 -4.24 16.88
C ARG A 269 14.08 -5.39 16.35
N PRO A 270 14.27 -6.63 16.83
CA PRO A 270 13.56 -7.80 16.32
C PRO A 270 12.03 -7.65 16.26
N GLU A 271 11.44 -6.96 17.23
CA GLU A 271 9.99 -6.72 17.30
C GLU A 271 9.45 -5.82 16.18
N TYR A 272 10.32 -5.13 15.45
CA TYR A 272 9.99 -4.25 14.33
C TYR A 272 10.43 -4.80 12.97
N LEU A 273 10.98 -6.01 12.93
CA LEU A 273 11.29 -6.72 11.69
C LEU A 273 10.06 -7.47 11.19
N LEU A 274 10.02 -7.71 9.89
CA LEU A 274 9.01 -8.54 9.23
C LEU A 274 9.70 -9.77 8.62
N PRO A 275 10.03 -10.80 9.41
CA PRO A 275 10.70 -11.98 8.88
C PRO A 275 9.93 -12.59 7.72
N TYR A 276 10.64 -13.16 6.74
CA TYR A 276 10.00 -13.93 5.68
C TYR A 276 9.13 -15.05 6.28
N GLY A 277 7.84 -15.01 5.99
CA GLY A 277 6.84 -15.88 6.62
C GLY A 277 5.43 -15.62 6.08
N ASP A 278 4.45 -16.17 6.78
CA ASP A 278 3.05 -16.02 6.42
C ASP A 278 2.49 -14.69 6.92
N TYR A 279 1.75 -13.99 6.07
CA TYR A 279 1.11 -12.72 6.39
C TYR A 279 -0.34 -12.69 5.89
N SER A 280 -1.18 -11.94 6.60
CA SER A 280 -2.54 -11.67 6.15
C SER A 280 -2.98 -10.25 6.49
N PHE A 281 -3.76 -9.66 5.59
CA PHE A 281 -4.36 -8.34 5.78
C PHE A 281 -5.79 -8.33 5.26
N ASN A 282 -6.72 -7.87 6.08
CA ASN A 282 -8.11 -7.69 5.71
C ASN A 282 -8.52 -6.24 5.93
N PHE A 283 -9.09 -5.62 4.91
CA PHE A 283 -9.57 -4.26 5.00
C PHE A 283 -10.79 -4.04 4.13
N LEU A 284 -11.52 -2.98 4.43
CA LEU A 284 -12.68 -2.52 3.68
C LEU A 284 -12.31 -1.22 2.96
N LEU A 285 -12.54 -1.19 1.66
CA LEU A 285 -12.55 0.00 0.84
C LEU A 285 -14.01 0.38 0.59
N GLN A 286 -14.38 1.61 0.93
CA GLN A 286 -15.75 2.07 0.74
C GLN A 286 -15.80 3.44 0.07
N PRO A 287 -16.83 3.67 -0.79
CA PRO A 287 -16.99 4.93 -1.46
C PRO A 287 -17.38 6.04 -0.49
N VAL A 288 -16.84 7.24 -0.71
CA VAL A 288 -17.25 8.47 -0.03
C VAL A 288 -17.89 9.38 -1.07
N THR A 289 -19.16 9.69 -0.92
CA THR A 289 -19.93 10.36 -1.98
C THR A 289 -19.96 11.88 -1.88
N GLY A 290 -19.22 12.47 -0.93
CA GLY A 290 -19.22 13.93 -0.73
C GLY A 290 -20.55 14.47 -0.17
N GLY A 291 -20.47 15.59 0.54
CA GLY A 291 -21.65 16.29 1.03
C GLY A 291 -22.22 15.72 2.32
N ARG A 292 -21.68 16.16 3.41
CA ARG A 292 -22.47 16.46 4.63
C ARG A 292 -22.44 17.95 4.88
#